data_ae9c2223a3d3fe859490410032fe4ebb
#
_entry.id   ae9c2223a3d3fe859490410032fe4ebb
#
_cell.length_a   1.000
_cell.length_b   1.000
_cell.length_c   1.000
_cell.angle_alpha   90.00
_cell.angle_beta   90.00
_cell.angle_gamma   90.00
#
_symmetry.space_group_name_H-M   'P 1'
#
loop_
_entity.id
_entity.type
_entity.pdbx_description
1 polymer ?
#
loop_
_entity_poly.entity_id
_entity_poly.type
_entity_poly.pdbx_seq_one_letter_code
_entity_poly.pdbx_strand_id
1 'polypeptide(L)'
;MNSHSSKPSAIEAEKILLKLYHLKGQAYPLPGFIDFNFKIVIDGETQYILKISRENSNNKLRFLLQDILIYLEKVSTDLMIPQIISDQNGNFTSEICNGNKKQTVRLLSWVSGRIWNDVNPRLDKLHYSLGETCGKLTRALLNFKHSEAHGKFEWDTANALWTLEHNHLFKKEEKKIISAFQKRSEHNLASYKRLRQSIVHNDANNYNIIVSNELSNPKVISIIDYGDAIYTQIINDV
;
A
#
# COMPACT_ATOMS: atom_id res chain seq x y z
N MET A 1 -24.77 16.88 -1.51
CA MET A 1 -25.37 15.56 -1.22
C MET A 1 -24.28 14.51 -1.34
N ASN A 2 -23.75 14.06 -0.20
CA ASN A 2 -22.72 13.02 -0.17
C ASN A 2 -23.40 11.67 -0.46
N SER A 3 -23.35 11.22 -1.71
CA SER A 3 -23.72 9.85 -2.05
C SER A 3 -22.59 8.95 -1.54
N HIS A 4 -22.73 8.46 -0.29
CA HIS A 4 -21.87 7.38 0.18
C HIS A 4 -22.09 6.18 -0.75
N SER A 5 -21.05 5.73 -1.43
CA SER A 5 -21.07 4.41 -2.06
C SER A 5 -21.35 3.38 -0.97
N SER A 6 -22.42 2.61 -1.11
CA SER A 6 -22.69 1.55 -0.15
C SER A 6 -21.53 0.56 -0.18
N LYS A 7 -20.95 0.30 0.99
CA LYS A 7 -19.90 -0.72 1.15
C LYS A 7 -20.47 -2.05 0.68
N PRO A 8 -19.81 -2.78 -0.25
CA PRO A 8 -20.25 -4.12 -0.62
C PRO A 8 -20.32 -5.03 0.60
N SER A 9 -21.34 -5.85 0.67
CA SER A 9 -21.46 -6.91 1.67
C SER A 9 -20.48 -8.05 1.39
N ALA A 10 -20.25 -8.93 2.37
CA ALA A 10 -19.47 -10.15 2.18
C ALA A 10 -20.05 -11.02 1.06
N ILE A 11 -21.38 -11.17 1.01
CA ILE A 11 -22.07 -11.96 -0.02
C ILE A 11 -21.87 -11.36 -1.42
N GLU A 12 -21.87 -10.05 -1.55
CA GLU A 12 -21.57 -9.38 -2.84
C GLU A 12 -20.10 -9.59 -3.25
N ALA A 13 -19.16 -9.51 -2.29
CA ALA A 13 -17.75 -9.80 -2.54
C ALA A 13 -17.53 -11.26 -3.00
N GLU A 14 -18.22 -12.23 -2.40
CA GLU A 14 -18.20 -13.66 -2.82
C GLU A 14 -18.77 -13.86 -4.23
N LYS A 15 -19.85 -13.18 -4.57
CA LYS A 15 -20.41 -13.21 -5.94
C LYS A 15 -19.45 -12.61 -6.96
N ILE A 16 -18.77 -11.51 -6.62
CA ILE A 16 -17.76 -10.88 -7.47
C ILE A 16 -16.57 -11.81 -7.67
N LEU A 17 -16.07 -12.43 -6.59
CA LEU A 17 -15.01 -13.41 -6.63
C LEU A 17 -15.33 -14.57 -7.58
N LEU A 18 -16.52 -15.18 -7.41
CA LEU A 18 -16.97 -16.27 -8.26
C LEU A 18 -17.11 -15.84 -9.73
N LYS A 19 -17.68 -14.66 -9.96
CA LYS A 19 -17.94 -14.15 -11.31
C LYS A 19 -16.67 -13.83 -12.06
N LEU A 20 -15.68 -13.19 -11.42
CA LEU A 20 -14.47 -12.69 -12.10
C LEU A 20 -13.33 -13.70 -12.10
N TYR A 21 -13.20 -14.49 -11.04
CA TYR A 21 -12.03 -15.37 -10.83
C TYR A 21 -12.38 -16.85 -10.81
N HIS A 22 -13.66 -17.23 -10.92
CA HIS A 22 -14.16 -18.60 -10.78
C HIS A 22 -13.76 -19.29 -9.45
N LEU A 23 -13.50 -18.49 -8.42
CA LEU A 23 -13.16 -18.98 -7.09
C LEU A 23 -14.38 -18.96 -6.18
N LYS A 24 -14.56 -20.06 -5.43
CA LYS A 24 -15.54 -20.15 -4.34
C LYS A 24 -14.81 -19.99 -3.02
N GLY A 25 -15.16 -18.98 -2.23
CA GLY A 25 -14.54 -18.71 -0.94
C GLY A 25 -15.46 -17.84 -0.09
N GLN A 26 -15.17 -17.79 1.20
CA GLN A 26 -15.85 -16.91 2.14
C GLN A 26 -15.12 -15.57 2.23
N ALA A 27 -15.85 -14.46 2.17
CA ALA A 27 -15.32 -13.13 2.24
C ALA A 27 -15.51 -12.52 3.63
N TYR A 28 -14.43 -12.03 4.24
CA TYR A 28 -14.46 -11.34 5.53
C TYR A 28 -13.96 -9.90 5.34
N PRO A 29 -14.74 -8.88 5.74
CA PRO A 29 -14.36 -7.51 5.55
C PRO A 29 -13.13 -7.15 6.38
N LEU A 30 -12.21 -6.41 5.76
CA LEU A 30 -11.03 -5.83 6.39
C LEU A 30 -11.14 -4.29 6.43
N PRO A 31 -10.39 -3.62 7.32
CA PRO A 31 -10.21 -2.18 7.25
C PRO A 31 -9.64 -1.75 5.90
N GLY A 32 -10.01 -0.55 5.42
CA GLY A 32 -9.48 0.04 4.21
C GLY A 32 -9.93 1.48 4.07
N PHE A 33 -9.01 2.36 3.66
CA PHE A 33 -9.31 3.78 3.45
C PHE A 33 -9.71 4.06 1.99
N ILE A 34 -8.91 3.59 1.04
CA ILE A 34 -9.12 3.83 -0.41
C ILE A 34 -10.03 2.78 -1.03
N ASP A 35 -9.84 1.52 -0.68
CA ASP A 35 -10.60 0.39 -1.21
C ASP A 35 -11.45 -0.27 -0.11
N PHE A 36 -12.47 -1.01 -0.53
CA PHE A 36 -13.14 -2.01 0.29
C PHE A 36 -12.34 -3.31 0.19
N ASN A 37 -11.76 -3.74 1.29
CA ASN A 37 -10.90 -4.92 1.35
C ASN A 37 -11.65 -6.09 1.97
N PHE A 38 -11.47 -7.28 1.38
CA PHE A 38 -12.04 -8.53 1.90
C PHE A 38 -10.97 -9.61 1.93
N LYS A 39 -10.75 -10.18 3.10
CA LYS A 39 -9.99 -11.42 3.24
C LYS A 39 -10.80 -12.57 2.67
N ILE A 40 -10.21 -13.38 1.80
CA ILE A 40 -10.86 -14.53 1.15
C ILE A 40 -10.29 -15.82 1.73
N VAL A 41 -11.20 -16.64 2.27
CA VAL A 41 -10.89 -17.94 2.86
C VAL A 41 -11.45 -19.03 1.94
N ILE A 42 -10.59 -19.97 1.53
CA ILE A 42 -10.94 -21.14 0.72
C ILE A 42 -10.43 -22.36 1.48
N ASP A 43 -11.28 -23.38 1.65
CA ASP A 43 -10.97 -24.63 2.37
C ASP A 43 -10.37 -24.41 3.79
N GLY A 44 -10.85 -23.36 4.47
CA GLY A 44 -10.43 -23.01 5.82
C GLY A 44 -9.15 -22.16 5.90
N GLU A 45 -8.46 -21.92 4.79
CA GLU A 45 -7.23 -21.14 4.74
C GLU A 45 -7.43 -19.78 4.06
N THR A 46 -6.78 -18.75 4.58
CA THR A 46 -6.74 -17.44 3.94
C THR A 46 -5.80 -17.49 2.75
N GLN A 47 -6.32 -17.29 1.55
CA GLN A 47 -5.55 -17.39 0.31
C GLN A 47 -5.41 -16.06 -0.44
N TYR A 48 -6.40 -15.17 -0.32
CA TYR A 48 -6.42 -13.95 -1.12
C TYR A 48 -6.95 -12.75 -0.34
N ILE A 49 -6.68 -11.56 -0.90
CA ILE A 49 -7.38 -10.32 -0.56
C ILE A 49 -8.06 -9.78 -1.81
N LEU A 50 -9.38 -9.60 -1.75
CA LEU A 50 -10.17 -8.96 -2.78
C LEU A 50 -10.29 -7.47 -2.45
N LYS A 51 -9.83 -6.61 -3.36
CA LYS A 51 -9.90 -5.15 -3.24
C LYS A 51 -10.91 -4.61 -4.24
N ILE A 52 -11.95 -3.93 -3.75
CA ILE A 52 -12.99 -3.29 -4.56
C ILE A 52 -12.86 -1.79 -4.35
N SER A 53 -12.66 -1.04 -5.42
CA SER A 53 -12.48 0.40 -5.31
C SER A 53 -13.72 1.10 -4.76
N ARG A 54 -13.49 2.16 -3.98
CA ARG A 54 -14.54 3.19 -3.84
C ARG A 54 -14.77 3.87 -5.19
N GLU A 55 -15.94 4.47 -5.34
CA GLU A 55 -16.29 5.21 -6.55
C GLU A 55 -15.33 6.38 -6.78
N ASN A 56 -15.12 6.72 -8.05
CA ASN A 56 -14.30 7.86 -8.51
C ASN A 56 -12.83 7.83 -8.05
N SER A 57 -12.32 6.68 -7.63
CA SER A 57 -10.93 6.55 -7.29
C SER A 57 -10.03 6.64 -8.54
N ASN A 58 -8.86 7.27 -8.37
CA ASN A 58 -7.91 7.50 -9.43
C ASN A 58 -7.39 6.18 -10.04
N ASN A 59 -7.85 5.83 -11.24
CA ASN A 59 -7.45 4.60 -11.94
C ASN A 59 -5.94 4.56 -12.26
N LYS A 60 -5.30 5.71 -12.43
CA LYS A 60 -3.88 5.80 -12.77
C LYS A 60 -2.97 5.22 -11.71
N LEU A 61 -3.22 5.53 -10.43
CA LEU A 61 -2.45 4.95 -9.32
C LEU A 61 -2.62 3.43 -9.21
N ARG A 62 -3.72 2.88 -9.70
CA ARG A 62 -3.95 1.43 -9.70
C ARG A 62 -3.14 0.71 -10.73
N PHE A 63 -2.92 1.32 -11.90
CA PHE A 63 -1.99 0.77 -12.89
C PHE A 63 -0.56 0.80 -12.38
N LEU A 64 -0.15 1.87 -11.69
CA LEU A 64 1.16 1.92 -11.04
C LEU A 64 1.33 0.76 -10.04
N LEU A 65 0.37 0.54 -9.12
CA LEU A 65 0.41 -0.57 -8.16
C LEU A 65 0.48 -1.94 -8.86
N GLN A 66 -0.35 -2.17 -9.87
CA GLN A 66 -0.35 -3.39 -10.67
C GLN A 66 1.03 -3.65 -11.28
N ASP A 67 1.59 -2.64 -11.93
CA ASP A 67 2.86 -2.76 -12.64
C ASP A 67 4.05 -2.92 -11.68
N ILE A 68 4.00 -2.32 -10.48
CA ILE A 68 4.98 -2.58 -9.40
C ILE A 68 4.96 -4.05 -9.00
N LEU A 69 3.79 -4.64 -8.73
CA LEU A 69 3.68 -6.02 -8.29
C LEU A 69 4.17 -6.98 -9.37
N ILE A 70 3.77 -6.78 -10.63
CA ILE A 70 4.23 -7.57 -11.77
C ILE A 70 5.76 -7.44 -11.97
N TYR A 71 6.30 -6.25 -11.77
CA TYR A 71 7.74 -6.02 -11.88
C TYR A 71 8.51 -6.72 -10.76
N LEU A 72 8.07 -6.57 -9.50
CA LEU A 72 8.72 -7.18 -8.34
C LEU A 72 8.71 -8.71 -8.41
N GLU A 73 7.66 -9.32 -8.94
CA GLU A 73 7.60 -10.76 -9.19
C GLU A 73 8.72 -11.22 -10.15
N LYS A 74 9.04 -10.41 -11.17
CA LYS A 74 10.05 -10.73 -12.18
C LYS A 74 11.49 -10.52 -11.72
N VAL A 75 11.74 -9.52 -10.86
CA VAL A 75 13.12 -9.17 -10.46
C VAL A 75 13.69 -10.05 -9.35
N SER A 76 12.99 -11.10 -8.96
CA SER A 76 13.40 -12.09 -7.96
C SER A 76 14.01 -11.44 -6.73
N THR A 77 13.18 -11.12 -5.80
CA THR A 77 13.61 -10.68 -4.48
C THR A 77 13.47 -11.86 -3.51
N ASP A 78 14.27 -11.90 -2.46
CA ASP A 78 14.05 -12.84 -1.35
C ASP A 78 12.82 -12.43 -0.51
N LEU A 79 11.99 -11.50 -1.01
CA LEU A 79 10.82 -10.98 -0.33
C LEU A 79 9.57 -11.70 -0.80
N MET A 80 8.67 -11.99 0.13
CA MET A 80 7.31 -12.40 -0.22
C MET A 80 6.54 -11.18 -0.72
N ILE A 81 6.30 -11.09 -2.01
CA ILE A 81 5.51 -10.02 -2.62
C ILE A 81 4.10 -10.54 -2.90
N PRO A 82 3.04 -9.79 -2.52
CA PRO A 82 1.68 -10.15 -2.94
C PRO A 82 1.61 -10.26 -4.46
N GLN A 83 1.15 -11.39 -4.97
CA GLN A 83 0.96 -11.58 -6.41
C GLN A 83 -0.40 -11.03 -6.82
N ILE A 84 -0.46 -10.33 -7.94
CA ILE A 84 -1.74 -9.93 -8.52
C ILE A 84 -2.28 -11.06 -9.40
N ILE A 85 -3.54 -11.44 -9.16
CA ILE A 85 -4.16 -12.57 -9.83
C ILE A 85 -5.04 -12.05 -10.96
N SER A 86 -4.85 -12.59 -12.16
CA SER A 86 -5.68 -12.25 -13.31
C SER A 86 -7.10 -12.82 -13.19
N ASP A 87 -8.07 -12.08 -13.72
CA ASP A 87 -9.44 -12.58 -13.87
C ASP A 87 -9.51 -13.67 -14.97
N GLN A 88 -10.69 -14.27 -15.16
CA GLN A 88 -10.92 -15.29 -16.19
C GLN A 88 -10.62 -14.83 -17.64
N ASN A 89 -10.52 -13.52 -17.89
CA ASN A 89 -10.21 -12.93 -19.19
C ASN A 89 -8.73 -12.51 -19.30
N GLY A 90 -7.91 -12.78 -18.29
CA GLY A 90 -6.51 -12.42 -18.25
C GLY A 90 -6.24 -10.98 -17.76
N ASN A 91 -7.25 -10.24 -17.27
CA ASN A 91 -7.07 -8.89 -16.78
C ASN A 91 -6.67 -8.89 -15.31
N PHE A 92 -5.63 -8.14 -14.93
CA PHE A 92 -5.22 -7.95 -13.54
C PHE A 92 -6.10 -6.95 -12.77
N THR A 93 -6.80 -6.09 -13.50
CA THR A 93 -7.80 -5.17 -12.95
C THR A 93 -9.08 -5.30 -13.76
N SER A 94 -10.17 -5.68 -13.11
CA SER A 94 -11.49 -5.85 -13.71
C SER A 94 -12.38 -4.67 -13.35
N GLU A 95 -13.33 -4.34 -14.22
CA GLU A 95 -14.37 -3.34 -13.91
C GLU A 95 -15.71 -4.04 -13.61
N ILE A 96 -16.41 -3.53 -12.60
CA ILE A 96 -17.80 -3.90 -12.30
C ILE A 96 -18.66 -2.65 -12.30
N CYS A 97 -19.93 -2.80 -12.69
CA CYS A 97 -20.93 -1.75 -12.57
C CYS A 97 -21.82 -2.03 -11.35
N ASN A 98 -21.95 -1.05 -10.48
CA ASN A 98 -22.89 -1.05 -9.38
C ASN A 98 -23.88 0.10 -9.60
N GLY A 99 -25.01 -0.18 -10.24
CA GLY A 99 -25.90 0.84 -10.81
C GLY A 99 -25.20 1.61 -11.94
N ASN A 100 -25.19 2.95 -11.85
CA ASN A 100 -24.49 3.82 -12.82
C ASN A 100 -23.02 4.06 -12.49
N LYS A 101 -22.46 3.36 -11.50
CA LYS A 101 -21.12 3.62 -10.97
C LYS A 101 -20.17 2.50 -11.33
N LYS A 102 -19.00 2.87 -11.84
CA LYS A 102 -17.92 1.94 -12.15
C LYS A 102 -17.00 1.80 -10.95
N GLN A 103 -16.70 0.57 -10.59
CA GLN A 103 -15.72 0.20 -9.57
C GLN A 103 -14.71 -0.75 -10.18
N THR A 104 -13.46 -0.67 -9.75
CA THR A 104 -12.44 -1.65 -10.16
C THR A 104 -12.26 -2.70 -9.08
N VAL A 105 -11.96 -3.91 -9.52
CA VAL A 105 -11.73 -5.09 -8.68
C VAL A 105 -10.36 -5.66 -8.96
N ARG A 106 -9.64 -6.02 -7.90
CA ARG A 106 -8.33 -6.69 -7.97
C ARG A 106 -8.31 -7.81 -6.94
N LEU A 107 -7.67 -8.90 -7.29
CA LEU A 107 -7.42 -10.02 -6.40
C LEU A 107 -5.91 -10.15 -6.21
N LEU A 108 -5.45 -10.18 -4.97
CA LEU A 108 -4.04 -10.36 -4.62
C LEU A 108 -3.89 -11.62 -3.78
N SER A 109 -2.75 -12.30 -3.89
CA SER A 109 -2.42 -13.39 -2.98
C SER A 109 -2.26 -12.89 -1.54
N TRP A 110 -2.62 -13.72 -0.58
CA TRP A 110 -2.42 -13.44 0.83
C TRP A 110 -0.98 -13.73 1.23
N VAL A 111 -0.34 -12.78 1.91
CA VAL A 111 0.97 -13.03 2.54
C VAL A 111 0.72 -13.50 3.97
N SER A 112 1.02 -14.77 4.22
CA SER A 112 0.83 -15.37 5.53
C SER A 112 1.91 -14.94 6.50
N GLY A 113 1.51 -14.36 7.64
CA GLY A 113 2.40 -13.88 8.68
C GLY A 113 1.65 -13.08 9.73
N ARG A 114 2.38 -12.44 10.63
CA ARG A 114 1.86 -11.57 11.68
C ARG A 114 2.08 -10.11 11.30
N ILE A 115 1.09 -9.28 11.47
CA ILE A 115 1.24 -7.83 11.28
C ILE A 115 2.23 -7.30 12.33
N TRP A 116 3.16 -6.44 11.93
CA TRP A 116 4.16 -5.83 12.83
C TRP A 116 3.52 -5.20 14.07
N ASN A 117 2.35 -4.57 13.91
CA ASN A 117 1.63 -3.97 15.02
C ASN A 117 1.33 -4.95 16.16
N ASP A 118 1.09 -6.21 15.83
CA ASP A 118 0.69 -7.27 16.77
C ASP A 118 1.89 -8.06 17.33
N VAL A 119 3.12 -7.72 16.88
CA VAL A 119 4.34 -8.39 17.34
C VAL A 119 4.90 -7.70 18.58
N ASN A 120 5.02 -8.46 19.68
CA ASN A 120 5.59 -8.01 20.94
C ASN A 120 6.28 -9.18 21.66
N PRO A 121 7.55 -9.06 22.13
CA PRO A 121 8.43 -7.89 22.00
C PRO A 121 9.03 -7.75 20.60
N ARG A 122 9.43 -6.53 20.24
CA ARG A 122 10.19 -6.22 19.03
C ARG A 122 11.66 -6.10 19.38
N LEU A 123 12.40 -7.19 19.19
CA LEU A 123 13.82 -7.25 19.49
C LEU A 123 14.65 -6.55 18.40
N ASP A 124 15.89 -6.15 18.73
CA ASP A 124 16.81 -5.48 17.79
C ASP A 124 17.02 -6.26 16.50
N LYS A 125 17.09 -7.59 16.58
CA LYS A 125 17.16 -8.46 15.39
C LYS A 125 16.00 -8.26 14.43
N LEU A 126 14.81 -8.00 14.95
CA LEU A 126 13.63 -7.78 14.13
C LEU A 126 13.67 -6.40 13.46
N HIS A 127 14.14 -5.37 14.17
CA HIS A 127 14.38 -4.05 13.58
C HIS A 127 15.48 -4.11 12.50
N TYR A 128 16.54 -4.87 12.73
CA TYR A 128 17.56 -5.11 11.71
C TYR A 128 16.97 -5.79 10.46
N SER A 129 16.12 -6.82 10.67
CA SER A 129 15.42 -7.50 9.57
C SER A 129 14.49 -6.55 8.81
N LEU A 130 13.86 -5.59 9.48
CA LEU A 130 13.05 -4.56 8.81
C LEU A 130 13.93 -3.70 7.90
N GLY A 131 15.03 -3.16 8.42
CA GLY A 131 15.95 -2.36 7.61
C GLY A 131 16.52 -3.12 6.40
N GLU A 132 16.84 -4.40 6.57
CA GLU A 132 17.27 -5.28 5.48
C GLU A 132 16.16 -5.44 4.41
N THR A 133 14.91 -5.64 4.84
CA THR A 133 13.75 -5.79 3.95
C THR A 133 13.47 -4.49 3.18
N CYS A 134 13.47 -3.33 3.84
CA CYS A 134 13.35 -2.03 3.20
C CYS A 134 14.46 -1.82 2.16
N GLY A 135 15.71 -2.13 2.52
CA GLY A 135 16.85 -2.00 1.61
C GLY A 135 16.76 -2.92 0.38
N LYS A 136 16.25 -4.14 0.54
CA LYS A 136 15.99 -5.08 -0.58
C LYS A 136 14.91 -4.54 -1.50
N LEU A 137 13.81 -4.03 -0.95
CA LEU A 137 12.71 -3.45 -1.73
C LEU A 137 13.17 -2.21 -2.49
N THR A 138 13.85 -1.27 -1.82
CA THR A 138 14.43 -0.08 -2.44
C THR A 138 15.35 -0.45 -3.61
N ARG A 139 16.25 -1.43 -3.40
CA ARG A 139 17.16 -1.90 -4.45
C ARG A 139 16.41 -2.53 -5.63
N ALA A 140 15.37 -3.29 -5.38
CA ALA A 140 14.54 -3.89 -6.42
C ALA A 140 13.86 -2.82 -7.29
N LEU A 141 13.37 -1.75 -6.68
CA LEU A 141 12.65 -0.67 -7.36
C LEU A 141 13.56 0.38 -8.05
N LEU A 142 14.89 0.36 -7.84
CA LEU A 142 15.81 1.38 -8.38
C LEU A 142 15.69 1.58 -9.91
N ASN A 143 15.45 0.52 -10.65
CA ASN A 143 15.34 0.54 -12.12
C ASN A 143 13.91 0.55 -12.63
N PHE A 144 12.93 0.48 -11.73
CA PHE A 144 11.52 0.56 -12.12
C PHE A 144 11.15 2.00 -12.45
N LYS A 145 10.47 2.19 -13.60
CA LYS A 145 10.02 3.51 -14.05
C LYS A 145 8.56 3.42 -14.47
N HIS A 146 7.78 4.39 -14.02
CA HIS A 146 6.37 4.47 -14.37
C HIS A 146 5.91 5.93 -14.39
N SER A 147 5.19 6.35 -15.44
CA SER A 147 4.76 7.75 -15.61
C SER A 147 3.87 8.25 -14.48
N GLU A 148 2.97 7.40 -13.99
CA GLU A 148 2.00 7.76 -12.94
C GLU A 148 2.64 7.88 -11.54
N ALA A 149 3.91 7.49 -11.37
CA ALA A 149 4.63 7.65 -10.10
C ALA A 149 5.06 9.10 -9.83
N HIS A 150 4.99 10.00 -10.80
CA HIS A 150 5.44 11.40 -10.70
C HIS A 150 4.33 12.38 -10.26
N GLY A 151 3.27 11.90 -9.65
CA GLY A 151 2.18 12.72 -9.14
C GLY A 151 2.56 13.53 -7.89
N LYS A 152 1.70 14.49 -7.52
CA LYS A 152 1.75 15.10 -6.18
C LYS A 152 1.01 14.18 -5.22
N PHE A 153 1.64 13.90 -4.10
CA PHE A 153 1.09 13.06 -3.05
C PHE A 153 1.22 13.79 -1.70
N GLU A 154 0.14 13.85 -0.94
CA GLU A 154 0.09 14.64 0.30
C GLU A 154 1.02 14.09 1.39
N TRP A 155 1.23 12.77 1.40
CA TRP A 155 2.13 12.10 2.35
C TRP A 155 3.60 12.10 1.90
N ASP A 156 3.91 12.63 0.70
CA ASP A 156 5.30 12.77 0.27
C ASP A 156 5.99 13.87 1.06
N THR A 157 6.95 13.49 1.90
CA THR A 157 7.73 14.42 2.72
C THR A 157 8.51 15.44 1.89
N ALA A 158 8.81 15.14 0.61
CA ALA A 158 9.40 16.10 -0.32
C ALA A 158 8.51 17.33 -0.55
N ASN A 159 7.21 17.18 -0.37
CA ASN A 159 6.20 18.22 -0.58
C ASN A 159 5.58 18.75 0.72
N ALA A 160 6.16 18.43 1.89
CA ALA A 160 5.57 18.73 3.21
C ALA A 160 5.19 20.21 3.44
N LEU A 161 5.76 21.14 2.66
CA LEU A 161 5.50 22.59 2.79
C LEU A 161 4.07 23.00 2.39
N TRP A 162 3.28 22.15 1.74
CA TRP A 162 1.83 22.42 1.54
C TRP A 162 1.10 22.63 2.87
N THR A 163 1.60 22.04 3.95
CA THR A 163 1.03 22.18 5.30
C THR A 163 1.07 23.61 5.86
N LEU A 164 1.88 24.50 5.27
CA LEU A 164 1.97 25.92 5.67
C LEU A 164 0.62 26.63 5.57
N GLU A 165 -0.17 26.33 4.54
CA GLU A 165 -1.49 26.91 4.29
C GLU A 165 -2.50 26.54 5.39
N HIS A 166 -2.25 25.45 6.10
CA HIS A 166 -3.12 24.89 7.12
C HIS A 166 -2.74 25.24 8.57
N ASN A 167 -1.74 26.09 8.77
CA ASN A 167 -1.27 26.49 10.09
C ASN A 167 -2.36 27.15 10.96
N HIS A 168 -3.41 27.67 10.33
CA HIS A 168 -4.55 28.27 11.06
C HIS A 168 -5.40 27.25 11.82
N LEU A 169 -5.32 25.96 11.46
CA LEU A 169 -6.08 24.88 12.10
C LEU A 169 -5.53 24.46 13.47
N PHE A 170 -4.29 24.84 13.78
CA PHE A 170 -3.58 24.40 14.98
C PHE A 170 -3.63 25.41 16.12
N LYS A 171 -3.67 24.92 17.37
CA LYS A 171 -3.54 25.73 18.56
C LYS A 171 -2.12 26.32 18.67
N LYS A 172 -1.97 27.34 19.50
CA LYS A 172 -0.70 28.11 19.65
C LYS A 172 0.52 27.22 19.92
N GLU A 173 0.41 26.24 20.80
CA GLU A 173 1.53 25.37 21.17
C GLU A 173 1.85 24.35 20.07
N GLU A 174 0.83 23.74 19.47
CA GLU A 174 0.97 22.83 18.34
C GLU A 174 1.62 23.56 17.15
N LYS A 175 1.17 24.80 16.88
CA LYS A 175 1.69 25.63 15.81
C LYS A 175 3.17 25.94 15.97
N LYS A 176 3.69 26.09 17.19
CA LYS A 176 5.12 26.31 17.45
C LYS A 176 5.93 25.09 16.98
N ILE A 177 5.48 23.87 17.32
CA ILE A 177 6.14 22.62 16.96
C ILE A 177 6.12 22.46 15.43
N ILE A 178 4.94 22.56 14.82
CA ILE A 178 4.75 22.39 13.38
C ILE A 178 5.59 23.40 12.59
N SER A 179 5.57 24.70 12.99
CA SER A 179 6.34 25.74 12.33
C SER A 179 7.85 25.54 12.46
N ALA A 180 8.33 24.91 13.53
CA ALA A 180 9.76 24.58 13.66
C ALA A 180 10.17 23.51 12.64
N PHE A 181 9.34 22.47 12.43
CA PHE A 181 9.58 21.45 11.40
C PHE A 181 9.45 22.01 9.99
N GLN A 182 8.46 22.84 9.71
CA GLN A 182 8.28 23.51 8.42
C GLN A 182 9.51 24.36 8.05
N LYS A 183 10.02 25.17 8.97
CA LYS A 183 11.25 25.97 8.77
C LYS A 183 12.47 25.08 8.51
N ARG A 184 12.59 23.96 9.25
CA ARG A 184 13.67 23.00 9.03
C ARG A 184 13.57 22.35 7.66
N SER A 185 12.36 21.98 7.24
CA SER A 185 12.10 21.42 5.91
C SER A 185 12.48 22.42 4.81
N GLU A 186 12.05 23.67 4.93
CA GLU A 186 12.38 24.77 4.00
C GLU A 186 13.88 24.99 3.90
N HIS A 187 14.56 25.09 5.05
CA HIS A 187 16.02 25.28 5.11
C HIS A 187 16.79 24.16 4.39
N ASN A 188 16.35 22.92 4.54
CA ASN A 188 17.03 21.75 3.97
C ASN A 188 16.58 21.41 2.54
N LEU A 189 15.56 22.07 2.00
CA LEU A 189 14.91 21.69 0.74
C LEU A 189 15.89 21.57 -0.43
N ALA A 190 16.83 22.50 -0.56
CA ALA A 190 17.81 22.48 -1.65
C ALA A 190 18.77 21.29 -1.58
N SER A 191 19.18 20.89 -0.38
CA SER A 191 20.01 19.70 -0.14
C SER A 191 19.22 18.41 -0.34
N TYR A 192 18.00 18.39 0.16
CA TYR A 192 17.08 17.28 0.04
C TYR A 192 16.75 16.92 -1.43
N LYS A 193 16.50 17.92 -2.27
CA LYS A 193 16.25 17.76 -3.71
C LYS A 193 17.41 17.14 -4.49
N ARG A 194 18.63 17.17 -3.95
CA ARG A 194 19.83 16.56 -4.57
C ARG A 194 20.02 15.09 -4.19
N LEU A 195 19.23 14.56 -3.24
CA LEU A 195 19.28 13.15 -2.85
C LEU A 195 18.81 12.25 -3.99
N ARG A 196 19.28 11.01 -3.99
CA ARG A 196 18.88 10.01 -4.96
C ARG A 196 17.37 9.77 -4.90
N GLN A 197 16.77 9.62 -6.06
CA GLN A 197 15.33 9.39 -6.22
C GLN A 197 15.07 8.05 -6.91
N SER A 198 13.98 7.43 -6.53
CA SER A 198 13.41 6.23 -7.16
C SER A 198 11.92 6.16 -6.85
N ILE A 199 11.24 5.17 -7.39
CA ILE A 199 9.95 4.79 -6.87
C ILE A 199 10.20 4.09 -5.52
N VAL A 200 9.50 4.54 -4.49
CA VAL A 200 9.56 4.05 -3.12
C VAL A 200 8.17 3.58 -2.69
N HIS A 201 8.10 2.75 -1.66
CA HIS A 201 6.82 2.25 -1.13
C HIS A 201 5.99 3.36 -0.48
N ASN A 202 6.65 4.26 0.24
CA ASN A 202 6.11 5.47 0.86
C ASN A 202 5.09 5.25 2.01
N ASP A 203 4.73 4.01 2.34
CA ASP A 203 3.78 3.69 3.42
C ASP A 203 4.13 2.37 4.15
N ALA A 204 5.41 2.18 4.52
CA ALA A 204 5.87 1.02 5.30
C ALA A 204 5.50 1.17 6.79
N ASN A 205 4.23 1.41 7.09
CA ASN A 205 3.72 1.58 8.45
C ASN A 205 3.52 0.23 9.17
N ASN A 206 3.19 0.27 10.46
CA ASN A 206 3.02 -0.91 11.33
C ASN A 206 1.98 -1.94 10.86
N TYR A 207 1.06 -1.59 9.98
CA TYR A 207 0.02 -2.46 9.44
C TYR A 207 0.38 -3.04 8.07
N ASN A 208 1.40 -2.48 7.42
CA ASN A 208 1.86 -2.91 6.10
C ASN A 208 3.12 -3.79 6.16
N ILE A 209 3.69 -4.02 7.33
CA ILE A 209 4.87 -4.88 7.54
C ILE A 209 4.42 -6.24 8.05
N ILE A 210 4.82 -7.31 7.37
CA ILE A 210 4.51 -8.69 7.73
C ILE A 210 5.74 -9.39 8.28
N VAL A 211 5.58 -9.97 9.47
CA VAL A 211 6.58 -10.75 10.20
C VAL A 211 6.25 -12.23 10.08
N SER A 212 7.23 -13.07 9.96
CA SER A 212 7.08 -14.53 9.92
C SER A 212 6.28 -15.08 11.12
N ASN A 213 5.64 -16.22 10.92
CA ASN A 213 4.94 -16.93 12.00
C ASN A 213 5.91 -17.63 12.97
N GLU A 214 7.18 -17.74 12.62
CA GLU A 214 8.21 -18.31 13.49
C GLU A 214 8.45 -17.42 14.71
N LEU A 215 8.25 -17.97 15.90
CA LEU A 215 8.35 -17.22 17.16
C LEU A 215 9.79 -17.18 17.70
N SER A 216 10.59 -18.23 17.44
CA SER A 216 11.95 -18.35 17.94
C SER A 216 12.93 -17.42 17.24
N ASN A 217 12.72 -17.15 15.95
CA ASN A 217 13.55 -16.28 15.14
C ASN A 217 12.71 -15.46 14.14
N PRO A 218 11.88 -14.53 14.64
CA PRO A 218 10.99 -13.77 13.80
C PRO A 218 11.77 -12.87 12.84
N LYS A 219 11.33 -12.80 11.57
CA LYS A 219 11.90 -11.96 10.53
C LYS A 219 10.80 -11.20 9.81
N VAL A 220 11.10 -10.01 9.33
CA VAL A 220 10.24 -9.34 8.36
C VAL A 220 10.35 -10.08 7.03
N ILE A 221 9.22 -10.48 6.47
CA ILE A 221 9.13 -11.29 5.25
C ILE A 221 8.49 -10.55 4.09
N SER A 222 7.74 -9.49 4.37
CA SER A 222 7.05 -8.71 3.34
C SER A 222 6.76 -7.29 3.82
N ILE A 223 6.68 -6.38 2.86
CA ILE A 223 5.97 -5.10 2.98
C ILE A 223 4.84 -5.14 1.97
N ILE A 224 3.62 -4.87 2.40
CA ILE A 224 2.40 -4.97 1.59
C ILE A 224 1.76 -3.59 1.39
N ASP A 225 0.80 -3.50 0.49
CA ASP A 225 0.01 -2.30 0.16
C ASP A 225 0.80 -1.17 -0.49
N TYR A 226 1.14 -1.36 -1.75
CA TYR A 226 1.88 -0.43 -2.61
C TYR A 226 1.02 0.74 -3.14
N GLY A 227 -0.15 1.00 -2.53
CA GLY A 227 -1.10 2.02 -3.00
C GLY A 227 -0.55 3.45 -2.97
N ASP A 228 0.43 3.72 -2.12
CA ASP A 228 1.04 5.03 -1.90
C ASP A 228 2.43 5.16 -2.53
N ALA A 229 2.81 4.19 -3.37
CA ALA A 229 4.11 4.21 -4.04
C ALA A 229 4.25 5.43 -4.95
N ILE A 230 5.39 6.13 -4.88
CA ILE A 230 5.64 7.37 -5.59
C ILE A 230 7.12 7.52 -5.95
N TYR A 231 7.43 8.29 -7.00
CA TYR A 231 8.80 8.68 -7.33
C TYR A 231 9.23 9.86 -6.47
N THR A 232 10.08 9.62 -5.50
CA THR A 232 10.58 10.60 -4.55
C THR A 232 11.98 10.23 -4.05
N GLN A 233 12.50 10.95 -3.06
CA GLN A 233 13.79 10.64 -2.46
C GLN A 233 13.77 9.30 -1.73
N ILE A 234 14.74 8.44 -2.01
CA ILE A 234 14.86 7.08 -1.43
C ILE A 234 14.82 7.10 0.09
N ILE A 235 15.34 8.16 0.72
CA ILE A 235 15.37 8.31 2.17
C ILE A 235 13.96 8.39 2.81
N ASN A 236 12.91 8.61 2.02
CA ASN A 236 11.54 8.66 2.53
C ASN A 236 11.01 7.28 2.92
N ASP A 237 11.67 6.22 2.47
CA ASP A 237 11.27 4.82 2.71
C ASP A 237 11.98 4.20 3.94
N VAL A 238 12.65 5.03 4.78
CA VAL A 238 13.45 4.60 5.92
C VAL A 238 12.80 5.00 7.24
#